data_7aa1f978eb81de7d1e2afcb4421f2b67
#
_entry.id   7aa1f978eb81de7d1e2afcb4421f2b67
#
_cell.length_a   1.000
_cell.length_b   1.000
_cell.length_c   1.000
_cell.angle_alpha   90.00
_cell.angle_beta   90.00
_cell.angle_gamma   90.00
#
_symmetry.space_group_name_H-M   'P 1'
#
loop_
_entity.id
_entity.type
_entity.pdbx_description
1 polymer ?
#
loop_
_entity_poly.entity_id
_entity_poly.type
_entity_poly.pdbx_seq_one_letter_code
_entity_poly.pdbx_strand_id
1 'polypeptide(L)'
;MLDSEADRLSELSDDVLLNIVERLDITDVARIATLSRRWKQIPAMLSKIILTVRSFEPKHRWRKSTSHDMVRANTRMVKATRSILESRTGSLYTIQLMSMQFYLGDDSISIGQTVANTIGTQKVASVEFTILTEPGKNCTSDMLTYGKQFMSFFDSCPNAFGGLAYLWLENVRLSESYFPKIFGICKQLEFLHLWQCDTGHLSLLEVQHPQLSELVISCSSHQRVDLKWVPKLKVVKFNVFESPDDPFSLGYVPLLQTVSIINTALSGHKMLKLSELLRKTAISNLHLNFKSEKIWVKPEGRKQLLPVFHKLSLVNLFNISKECDLTWTMFILQGAPILKKLRIMVRDHLCDMIKGKRRYLYDFSEEKDKGLECEPSAPDFKHHNLAELRFYGFQAEDKFVRYVRNVMEAAVNLEAVYLHKDPGCEKCEPRLRNDWTSTETLLIRDKINMGSWSNAGIHFLRRGQEC
;
A
#
# COMPACT_ATOMS: atom_id res chain seq x y z
N MET A 1 13.50 -37.94 -45.85
CA MET A 1 13.96 -36.57 -45.55
C MET A 1 12.98 -35.99 -44.58
N LEU A 2 13.32 -36.00 -43.28
CA LEU A 2 12.54 -35.30 -42.26
C LEU A 2 12.94 -33.84 -42.34
N ASP A 3 12.03 -32.99 -42.74
CA ASP A 3 12.20 -31.52 -42.64
C ASP A 3 12.63 -31.19 -41.22
N SER A 4 13.83 -30.64 -41.07
CA SER A 4 14.26 -30.05 -39.83
C SER A 4 13.33 -28.85 -39.61
N GLU A 5 12.37 -28.96 -38.69
CA GLU A 5 11.64 -27.78 -38.20
C GLU A 5 12.68 -26.75 -37.79
N ALA A 6 12.79 -25.70 -38.60
CA ALA A 6 13.72 -24.62 -38.35
C ALA A 6 13.38 -24.04 -36.98
N ASP A 7 14.37 -23.93 -36.09
CA ASP A 7 14.24 -23.32 -34.77
C ASP A 7 14.00 -21.80 -34.92
N ARG A 8 12.74 -21.48 -35.25
CA ARG A 8 12.27 -20.10 -35.50
C ARG A 8 12.55 -19.15 -34.33
N LEU A 9 12.61 -19.67 -33.12
CA LEU A 9 12.92 -18.83 -31.93
C LEU A 9 14.39 -18.42 -31.92
N SER A 10 15.30 -19.30 -32.32
CA SER A 10 16.73 -18.97 -32.42
C SER A 10 17.07 -18.04 -33.61
N GLU A 11 16.15 -17.78 -34.53
CA GLU A 11 16.32 -16.85 -35.65
C GLU A 11 15.94 -15.40 -35.28
N LEU A 12 15.23 -15.20 -34.16
CA LEU A 12 14.81 -13.85 -33.68
C LEU A 12 16.04 -13.01 -33.31
N SER A 13 15.92 -11.67 -33.43
CA SER A 13 16.98 -10.77 -32.99
C SER A 13 17.13 -10.81 -31.44
N ASP A 14 18.30 -10.48 -30.96
CA ASP A 14 18.59 -10.49 -29.51
C ASP A 14 17.63 -9.57 -28.72
N ASP A 15 17.22 -8.43 -29.29
CA ASP A 15 16.26 -7.51 -28.67
C ASP A 15 14.88 -8.17 -28.48
N VAL A 16 14.42 -8.95 -29.47
CA VAL A 16 13.15 -9.67 -29.38
C VAL A 16 13.24 -10.80 -28.36
N LEU A 17 14.35 -11.56 -28.38
CA LEU A 17 14.62 -12.61 -27.42
C LEU A 17 14.67 -12.05 -25.99
N LEU A 18 15.36 -10.93 -25.79
CA LEU A 18 15.44 -10.24 -24.50
C LEU A 18 14.06 -9.81 -24.02
N ASN A 19 13.25 -9.21 -24.89
CA ASN A 19 11.88 -8.79 -24.56
C ASN A 19 10.98 -9.97 -24.16
N ILE A 20 11.15 -11.12 -24.78
CA ILE A 20 10.44 -12.36 -24.41
C ILE A 20 10.92 -12.82 -23.02
N VAL A 21 12.23 -12.89 -22.81
CA VAL A 21 12.82 -13.43 -21.58
C VAL A 21 12.57 -12.53 -20.37
N GLU A 22 12.53 -11.22 -20.55
CA GLU A 22 12.20 -10.26 -19.46
C GLU A 22 10.76 -10.41 -18.93
N ARG A 23 9.88 -11.10 -19.66
CA ARG A 23 8.51 -11.41 -19.24
C ARG A 23 8.36 -12.77 -18.56
N LEU A 24 9.40 -13.57 -18.54
CA LEU A 24 9.39 -14.91 -17.96
C LEU A 24 9.82 -14.87 -16.47
N ASP A 25 9.37 -15.87 -15.74
CA ASP A 25 9.92 -16.13 -14.40
C ASP A 25 11.40 -16.53 -14.52
N ILE A 26 12.19 -16.10 -13.55
CA ILE A 26 13.65 -16.35 -13.57
C ILE A 26 14.01 -17.84 -13.61
N THR A 27 13.15 -18.72 -13.08
CA THR A 27 13.34 -20.18 -13.16
C THR A 27 13.18 -20.69 -14.59
N ASP A 28 12.31 -20.07 -15.37
CA ASP A 28 12.12 -20.39 -16.77
C ASP A 28 13.25 -19.80 -17.62
N VAL A 29 13.73 -18.62 -17.29
CA VAL A 29 14.95 -18.03 -17.87
C VAL A 29 16.15 -18.98 -17.70
N ALA A 30 16.35 -19.51 -16.50
CA ALA A 30 17.42 -20.48 -16.25
C ALA A 30 17.27 -21.77 -17.05
N ARG A 31 16.03 -22.24 -17.28
CA ARG A 31 15.74 -23.42 -18.12
C ARG A 31 16.02 -23.15 -19.61
N ILE A 32 15.56 -21.99 -20.09
CA ILE A 32 15.79 -21.60 -21.50
C ILE A 32 17.28 -21.47 -21.80
N ALA A 33 18.07 -20.97 -20.86
CA ALA A 33 19.53 -20.88 -21.01
C ALA A 33 20.22 -22.22 -21.29
N THR A 34 19.55 -23.37 -21.06
CA THR A 34 20.07 -24.70 -21.36
C THR A 34 19.74 -25.18 -22.79
N LEU A 35 18.87 -24.48 -23.52
CA LEU A 35 18.37 -24.95 -24.84
C LEU A 35 19.40 -24.82 -25.96
N SER A 36 20.19 -23.74 -25.99
CA SER A 36 21.23 -23.58 -27.02
C SER A 36 22.34 -22.63 -26.52
N ARG A 37 23.46 -22.60 -27.29
CA ARG A 37 24.58 -21.67 -26.98
C ARG A 37 24.15 -20.21 -27.01
N ARG A 38 23.23 -19.83 -27.90
CA ARG A 38 22.67 -18.49 -28.00
C ARG A 38 21.81 -18.15 -26.79
N TRP A 39 20.89 -19.01 -26.40
CA TRP A 39 20.04 -18.83 -25.22
C TRP A 39 20.83 -18.74 -23.91
N LYS A 40 22.00 -19.39 -23.84
CA LYS A 40 22.91 -19.31 -22.71
C LYS A 40 23.41 -17.87 -22.44
N GLN A 41 23.49 -17.04 -23.50
CA GLN A 41 23.99 -15.66 -23.40
C GLN A 41 22.90 -14.65 -22.96
N ILE A 42 21.62 -14.97 -23.20
CA ILE A 42 20.51 -14.04 -22.92
C ILE A 42 20.42 -13.60 -21.46
N PRO A 43 20.58 -14.47 -20.43
CA PRO A 43 20.59 -14.03 -19.03
C PRO A 43 21.67 -12.97 -18.70
N ALA A 44 22.78 -12.98 -19.44
CA ALA A 44 23.84 -11.97 -19.28
C ALA A 44 23.42 -10.58 -19.78
N MET A 45 22.40 -10.49 -20.60
CA MET A 45 21.90 -9.23 -21.20
C MET A 45 20.71 -8.64 -20.43
N LEU A 46 20.10 -9.39 -19.49
CA LEU A 46 18.92 -8.93 -18.74
C LEU A 46 19.16 -7.58 -18.06
N SER A 47 18.29 -6.63 -18.30
CA SER A 47 18.30 -5.34 -17.63
C SER A 47 17.69 -5.41 -16.23
N LYS A 48 16.82 -6.40 -15.98
CA LYS A 48 16.15 -6.61 -14.70
C LYS A 48 16.37 -8.04 -14.20
N ILE A 49 16.85 -8.17 -12.98
CA ILE A 49 17.03 -9.45 -12.29
C ILE A 49 16.08 -9.45 -11.10
N ILE A 50 14.94 -10.13 -11.26
CA ILE A 50 13.90 -10.22 -10.24
C ILE A 50 13.83 -11.66 -9.75
N LEU A 51 14.27 -11.89 -8.52
CA LEU A 51 14.30 -13.20 -7.88
C LEU A 51 13.33 -13.24 -6.72
N THR A 52 12.31 -14.07 -6.86
CA THR A 52 11.28 -14.27 -5.83
C THR A 52 11.38 -15.67 -5.29
N VAL A 53 11.60 -15.83 -4.00
CA VAL A 53 11.71 -17.15 -3.35
C VAL A 53 10.47 -18.03 -3.59
N ARG A 54 9.31 -17.42 -3.76
CA ARG A 54 8.06 -18.12 -4.09
C ARG A 54 8.12 -18.92 -5.40
N SER A 55 8.94 -18.50 -6.37
CA SER A 55 9.17 -19.23 -7.62
C SER A 55 9.91 -20.56 -7.40
N PHE A 56 10.58 -20.69 -6.27
CA PHE A 56 11.35 -21.89 -5.89
C PHE A 56 10.61 -22.80 -4.90
N GLU A 57 9.46 -22.36 -4.39
CA GLU A 57 8.62 -23.16 -3.49
C GLU A 57 7.94 -24.31 -4.24
N PRO A 58 7.63 -25.41 -3.54
CA PRO A 58 6.85 -26.50 -4.11
C PRO A 58 5.43 -26.00 -4.49
N LYS A 59 5.01 -26.24 -5.73
CA LYS A 59 3.66 -25.88 -6.22
C LYS A 59 2.58 -26.83 -5.65
N HIS A 60 2.44 -26.90 -4.34
CA HIS A 60 1.38 -27.69 -3.70
C HIS A 60 0.09 -26.88 -3.61
N ARG A 61 -0.97 -27.35 -4.29
CA ARG A 61 -2.27 -26.66 -4.37
C ARG A 61 -2.99 -26.49 -3.03
N TRP A 62 -2.65 -27.31 -2.01
CA TRP A 62 -3.46 -27.45 -0.79
C TRP A 62 -2.67 -27.48 0.52
N ARG A 63 -1.36 -27.42 0.49
CA ARG A 63 -0.51 -27.48 1.69
C ARG A 63 0.19 -26.15 1.93
N LYS A 64 0.15 -25.66 3.17
CA LYS A 64 1.00 -24.53 3.57
C LYS A 64 2.47 -24.94 3.50
N SER A 65 3.33 -24.05 2.97
CA SER A 65 4.77 -24.26 2.96
C SER A 65 5.27 -24.48 4.40
N THR A 66 6.14 -25.47 4.57
CA THR A 66 6.79 -25.76 5.86
C THR A 66 8.07 -24.95 5.98
N SER A 67 8.61 -24.77 7.21
CA SER A 67 9.94 -24.15 7.42
C SER A 67 11.02 -24.81 6.56
N HIS A 68 10.97 -26.13 6.39
CA HIS A 68 11.92 -26.87 5.54
C HIS A 68 11.77 -26.53 4.06
N ASP A 69 10.52 -26.32 3.57
CA ASP A 69 10.29 -25.91 2.17
C ASP A 69 10.84 -24.51 1.92
N MET A 70 10.74 -23.61 2.89
CA MET A 70 11.26 -22.24 2.83
C MET A 70 12.79 -22.21 2.76
N VAL A 71 13.46 -22.98 3.62
CA VAL A 71 14.93 -23.12 3.60
C VAL A 71 15.39 -23.68 2.25
N ARG A 72 14.74 -24.73 1.75
CA ARG A 72 15.05 -25.29 0.40
C ARG A 72 14.82 -24.29 -0.71
N ALA A 73 13.76 -23.49 -0.63
CA ALA A 73 13.47 -22.45 -1.63
C ALA A 73 14.55 -21.36 -1.61
N ASN A 74 14.95 -20.87 -0.43
CA ASN A 74 16.06 -19.93 -0.29
C ASN A 74 17.36 -20.50 -0.88
N THR A 75 17.75 -21.71 -0.49
CA THR A 75 18.98 -22.35 -1.00
C THR A 75 18.96 -22.50 -2.53
N ARG A 76 17.82 -22.87 -3.11
CA ARG A 76 17.65 -22.94 -4.59
C ARG A 76 17.79 -21.56 -5.23
N MET A 77 17.18 -20.54 -4.62
CA MET A 77 17.25 -19.16 -5.09
C MET A 77 18.70 -18.66 -5.06
N VAL A 78 19.47 -18.89 -3.98
CA VAL A 78 20.90 -18.54 -3.89
C VAL A 78 21.70 -19.18 -5.02
N LYS A 79 21.48 -20.46 -5.31
CA LYS A 79 22.16 -21.15 -6.40
C LYS A 79 21.82 -20.53 -7.75
N ALA A 80 20.54 -20.26 -8.01
CA ALA A 80 20.11 -19.64 -9.25
C ALA A 80 20.67 -18.22 -9.40
N THR A 81 20.63 -17.41 -8.33
CA THR A 81 21.23 -16.07 -8.29
C THR A 81 22.69 -16.09 -8.67
N ARG A 82 23.46 -16.97 -8.04
CA ARG A 82 24.91 -17.11 -8.31
C ARG A 82 25.15 -17.51 -9.78
N SER A 83 24.43 -18.50 -10.29
CA SER A 83 24.57 -18.94 -11.68
C SER A 83 24.28 -17.84 -12.71
N ILE A 84 23.21 -17.03 -12.47
CA ILE A 84 22.85 -15.92 -13.36
C ILE A 84 23.94 -14.83 -13.31
N LEU A 85 24.43 -14.48 -12.13
CA LEU A 85 25.41 -13.42 -11.98
C LEU A 85 26.80 -13.84 -12.48
N GLU A 86 27.18 -15.10 -12.31
CA GLU A 86 28.41 -15.66 -12.90
C GLU A 86 28.38 -15.63 -14.43
N SER A 87 27.23 -15.91 -15.05
CA SER A 87 27.07 -15.82 -16.50
C SER A 87 27.24 -14.39 -17.04
N ARG A 88 27.18 -13.38 -16.18
CA ARG A 88 27.33 -11.95 -16.52
C ARG A 88 28.76 -11.45 -16.33
N THR A 89 29.69 -12.27 -15.89
CA THR A 89 31.08 -11.86 -15.66
C THR A 89 31.66 -11.30 -16.98
N GLY A 90 32.12 -10.03 -16.96
CA GLY A 90 32.60 -9.33 -18.15
C GLY A 90 31.48 -8.71 -19.03
N SER A 91 30.21 -8.79 -18.63
CA SER A 91 29.11 -8.11 -19.35
C SER A 91 29.20 -6.60 -19.22
N LEU A 92 29.02 -5.89 -20.33
CA LEU A 92 28.93 -4.43 -20.39
C LEU A 92 27.51 -3.90 -20.10
N TYR A 93 26.51 -4.80 -19.99
CA TYR A 93 25.12 -4.42 -19.79
C TYR A 93 24.87 -4.03 -18.33
N THR A 94 24.30 -2.84 -18.14
CA THR A 94 23.90 -2.33 -16.81
C THR A 94 22.68 -3.10 -16.30
N ILE A 95 22.72 -3.52 -15.04
CA ILE A 95 21.55 -4.02 -14.32
C ILE A 95 20.75 -2.80 -13.84
N GLN A 96 19.61 -2.53 -14.46
CA GLN A 96 18.74 -1.42 -14.07
C GLN A 96 18.05 -1.70 -12.73
N LEU A 97 17.65 -2.95 -12.50
CA LEU A 97 16.99 -3.39 -11.29
C LEU A 97 17.46 -4.78 -10.86
N MET A 98 17.90 -4.88 -9.62
CA MET A 98 18.16 -6.14 -8.95
C MET A 98 17.25 -6.27 -7.73
N SER A 99 16.15 -7.02 -7.87
CA SER A 99 15.14 -7.20 -6.83
C SER A 99 15.17 -8.62 -6.27
N MET A 100 15.33 -8.75 -4.95
CA MET A 100 15.47 -10.02 -4.24
C MET A 100 14.40 -10.14 -3.18
N GLN A 101 13.49 -11.13 -3.31
CA GLN A 101 12.52 -11.48 -2.29
C GLN A 101 12.86 -12.85 -1.71
N PHE A 102 13.15 -12.93 -0.41
CA PHE A 102 13.61 -14.14 0.27
C PHE A 102 13.12 -14.21 1.72
N TYR A 103 13.14 -15.42 2.30
CA TYR A 103 12.90 -15.60 3.72
C TYR A 103 14.16 -15.31 4.51
N LEU A 104 13.99 -14.58 5.61
CA LEU A 104 15.09 -14.33 6.57
C LEU A 104 15.54 -15.65 7.20
N GLY A 105 16.83 -15.94 7.15
CA GLY A 105 17.43 -17.17 7.65
C GLY A 105 18.92 -17.23 7.36
N ASP A 106 19.53 -18.41 7.52
CA ASP A 106 20.98 -18.61 7.42
C ASP A 106 21.53 -18.27 6.01
N ASP A 107 20.74 -18.50 4.97
CA ASP A 107 21.11 -18.18 3.59
C ASP A 107 21.13 -16.67 3.29
N SER A 108 20.56 -15.83 4.16
CA SER A 108 20.46 -14.37 3.93
C SER A 108 21.83 -13.71 3.77
N ILE A 109 22.80 -14.11 4.55
CA ILE A 109 24.18 -13.59 4.45
C ILE A 109 24.78 -13.93 3.08
N SER A 110 24.55 -15.15 2.59
CA SER A 110 25.02 -15.57 1.25
C SER A 110 24.38 -14.77 0.13
N ILE A 111 23.07 -14.43 0.26
CA ILE A 111 22.35 -13.53 -0.67
C ILE A 111 22.99 -12.14 -0.63
N GLY A 112 23.16 -11.56 0.54
CA GLY A 112 23.74 -10.23 0.70
C GLY A 112 25.16 -10.13 0.17
N GLN A 113 26.02 -11.12 0.42
CA GLN A 113 27.39 -11.18 -0.12
C GLN A 113 27.36 -11.25 -1.66
N THR A 114 26.46 -12.04 -2.23
CA THR A 114 26.31 -12.15 -3.69
C THR A 114 25.89 -10.80 -4.28
N VAL A 115 24.94 -10.10 -3.66
CA VAL A 115 24.51 -8.76 -4.07
C VAL A 115 25.64 -7.75 -3.92
N ALA A 116 26.35 -7.74 -2.79
CA ALA A 116 27.49 -6.85 -2.54
C ALA A 116 28.59 -7.02 -3.60
N ASN A 117 28.94 -8.27 -3.92
CA ASN A 117 29.91 -8.58 -4.96
C ASN A 117 29.44 -8.09 -6.34
N THR A 118 28.16 -8.24 -6.63
CA THR A 118 27.59 -7.77 -7.91
C THR A 118 27.66 -6.25 -8.03
N ILE A 119 27.29 -5.52 -6.95
CA ILE A 119 27.41 -4.06 -6.91
C ILE A 119 28.87 -3.62 -7.11
N GLY A 120 29.83 -4.35 -6.54
CA GLY A 120 31.27 -4.06 -6.65
C GLY A 120 31.89 -4.38 -7.99
N THR A 121 31.32 -5.29 -8.78
CA THR A 121 31.91 -5.80 -10.04
C THR A 121 31.12 -5.43 -11.27
N GLN A 122 29.86 -5.05 -11.13
CA GLN A 122 28.96 -4.72 -12.23
C GLN A 122 28.26 -3.37 -11.98
N LYS A 123 27.80 -2.75 -13.06
CA LYS A 123 27.03 -1.53 -12.97
C LYS A 123 25.58 -1.85 -12.61
N VAL A 124 25.17 -1.56 -11.38
CA VAL A 124 23.80 -1.77 -10.86
C VAL A 124 23.18 -0.42 -10.51
N ALA A 125 22.02 -0.12 -11.10
CA ALA A 125 21.35 1.16 -10.90
C ALA A 125 20.47 1.17 -9.65
N SER A 126 19.75 0.08 -9.36
CA SER A 126 18.86 -0.04 -8.20
C SER A 126 18.88 -1.45 -7.63
N VAL A 127 18.88 -1.54 -6.29
CA VAL A 127 18.79 -2.80 -5.54
C VAL A 127 17.60 -2.75 -4.61
N GLU A 128 16.85 -3.84 -4.55
CA GLU A 128 15.65 -3.98 -3.74
C GLU A 128 15.69 -5.28 -2.92
N PHE A 129 15.37 -5.18 -1.64
CA PHE A 129 15.15 -6.34 -0.78
C PHE A 129 13.72 -6.37 -0.25
N THR A 130 13.06 -7.52 -0.42
CA THR A 130 11.84 -7.91 0.28
C THR A 130 12.17 -9.08 1.18
N ILE A 131 12.31 -8.80 2.47
CA ILE A 131 12.70 -9.76 3.49
C ILE A 131 11.47 -10.27 4.20
N LEU A 132 11.12 -11.53 3.96
CA LEU A 132 9.95 -12.22 4.50
C LEU A 132 10.35 -13.04 5.73
N THR A 133 9.36 -13.38 6.53
CA THR A 133 9.49 -14.34 7.64
C THR A 133 8.55 -15.51 7.48
N GLU A 134 8.66 -16.53 8.34
CA GLU A 134 7.80 -17.71 8.27
C GLU A 134 6.34 -17.35 8.56
N PRO A 135 5.39 -17.64 7.65
CA PRO A 135 3.99 -17.32 7.84
C PRO A 135 3.39 -17.98 9.09
N GLY A 136 2.73 -17.17 9.92
CA GLY A 136 2.08 -17.62 11.15
C GLY A 136 2.97 -17.64 12.39
N LYS A 137 4.27 -17.38 12.26
CA LYS A 137 5.19 -17.12 13.36
C LYS A 137 5.29 -15.61 13.59
N ASN A 138 4.39 -15.07 14.38
CA ASN A 138 4.28 -13.63 14.63
C ASN A 138 4.09 -13.30 16.11
N CYS A 139 4.48 -14.20 17.01
CA CYS A 139 4.52 -13.87 18.42
C CYS A 139 5.77 -13.02 18.76
N THR A 140 5.76 -12.39 19.92
CA THR A 140 6.87 -11.52 20.36
C THR A 140 8.23 -12.20 20.34
N SER A 141 8.31 -13.49 20.74
CA SER A 141 9.55 -14.25 20.72
C SER A 141 10.07 -14.51 19.31
N ASP A 142 9.16 -14.77 18.35
CA ASP A 142 9.52 -14.94 16.94
C ASP A 142 10.09 -13.63 16.38
N MET A 143 9.40 -12.51 16.61
CA MET A 143 9.84 -11.19 16.16
C MET A 143 11.22 -10.80 16.70
N LEU A 144 11.51 -11.12 17.97
CA LEU A 144 12.84 -10.90 18.58
C LEU A 144 13.90 -11.77 17.93
N THR A 145 13.58 -13.03 17.63
CA THR A 145 14.48 -13.95 16.95
C THR A 145 14.81 -13.45 15.54
N TYR A 146 13.79 -13.04 14.78
CA TYR A 146 13.97 -12.44 13.46
C TYR A 146 14.74 -11.11 13.54
N GLY A 147 14.55 -10.32 14.60
CA GLY A 147 15.33 -9.10 14.81
C GLY A 147 16.82 -9.39 14.94
N LYS A 148 17.21 -10.40 15.70
CA LYS A 148 18.62 -10.84 15.85
C LYS A 148 19.18 -11.35 14.52
N GLN A 149 18.42 -12.18 13.80
CA GLN A 149 18.83 -12.71 12.49
C GLN A 149 19.02 -11.59 11.47
N PHE A 150 18.07 -10.63 11.42
CA PHE A 150 18.18 -9.48 10.54
C PHE A 150 19.41 -8.63 10.83
N MET A 151 19.70 -8.35 12.10
CA MET A 151 20.89 -7.57 12.45
C MET A 151 22.19 -8.31 12.16
N SER A 152 22.25 -9.63 12.37
CA SER A 152 23.39 -10.44 11.95
C SER A 152 23.62 -10.38 10.44
N PHE A 153 22.56 -10.47 9.66
CA PHE A 153 22.62 -10.33 8.20
C PHE A 153 23.05 -8.90 7.80
N PHE A 154 22.44 -7.89 8.39
CA PHE A 154 22.73 -6.49 8.13
C PHE A 154 24.21 -6.14 8.41
N ASP A 155 24.72 -6.57 9.55
CA ASP A 155 26.10 -6.31 9.97
C ASP A 155 27.13 -7.07 9.13
N SER A 156 26.75 -8.24 8.59
CA SER A 156 27.60 -9.05 7.71
C SER A 156 27.65 -8.54 6.27
N CYS A 157 26.69 -7.73 5.82
CA CYS A 157 26.54 -7.33 4.43
C CYS A 157 26.32 -5.82 4.22
N PRO A 158 27.11 -4.92 4.86
CA PRO A 158 26.85 -3.47 4.82
C PRO A 158 26.87 -2.90 3.40
N ASN A 159 27.66 -3.44 2.49
CA ASN A 159 27.75 -2.98 1.11
C ASN A 159 26.48 -3.31 0.31
N ALA A 160 25.82 -4.44 0.57
CA ALA A 160 24.55 -4.78 -0.04
C ALA A 160 23.46 -3.78 0.42
N PHE A 161 23.41 -3.51 1.72
CA PHE A 161 22.45 -2.56 2.29
C PHE A 161 22.74 -1.11 1.90
N GLY A 162 24.00 -0.74 1.73
CA GLY A 162 24.42 0.59 1.27
C GLY A 162 23.92 0.96 -0.12
N GLY A 163 23.70 -0.04 -0.98
CA GLY A 163 23.16 0.12 -2.34
C GLY A 163 21.64 0.00 -2.44
N LEU A 164 20.90 -0.24 -1.33
CA LEU A 164 19.46 -0.43 -1.38
C LEU A 164 18.71 0.86 -1.66
N ALA A 165 17.83 0.81 -2.67
CA ALA A 165 16.81 1.80 -2.92
C ALA A 165 15.45 1.43 -2.28
N TYR A 166 15.18 0.14 -2.12
CA TYR A 166 13.93 -0.40 -1.59
C TYR A 166 14.20 -1.45 -0.51
N LEU A 167 13.53 -1.30 0.65
CA LEU A 167 13.54 -2.28 1.72
C LEU A 167 12.12 -2.55 2.21
N TRP A 168 11.68 -3.80 2.06
CA TRP A 168 10.50 -4.34 2.75
C TRP A 168 10.99 -5.30 3.82
N LEU A 169 10.60 -5.05 5.06
CA LEU A 169 10.94 -5.88 6.20
C LEU A 169 9.66 -6.36 6.89
N GLU A 170 9.57 -7.66 7.16
CA GLU A 170 8.38 -8.28 7.73
C GLU A 170 8.69 -8.90 9.10
N ASN A 171 7.80 -8.63 10.07
CA ASN A 171 7.69 -9.32 11.34
C ASN A 171 9.01 -9.35 12.16
N VAL A 172 9.62 -8.18 12.31
CA VAL A 172 10.92 -8.01 13.00
C VAL A 172 10.80 -7.03 14.15
N ARG A 173 11.29 -7.42 15.33
CA ARG A 173 11.44 -6.50 16.47
C ARG A 173 12.91 -6.11 16.63
N LEU A 174 13.18 -4.81 16.47
CA LEU A 174 14.51 -4.22 16.60
C LEU A 174 14.59 -3.35 17.85
N SER A 175 15.79 -3.16 18.40
CA SER A 175 15.99 -2.08 19.38
C SER A 175 15.92 -0.72 18.69
N GLU A 176 15.43 0.30 19.40
CA GLU A 176 15.38 1.68 18.91
C GLU A 176 16.74 2.17 18.37
N SER A 177 17.83 1.74 18.97
CA SER A 177 19.20 2.09 18.55
C SER A 177 19.60 1.56 17.16
N TYR A 178 18.91 0.57 16.62
CA TYR A 178 19.26 -0.01 15.32
C TYR A 178 18.77 0.81 14.12
N PHE A 179 17.64 1.50 14.23
CA PHE A 179 17.12 2.30 13.11
C PHE A 179 18.07 3.42 12.67
N PRO A 180 18.71 4.20 13.57
CA PRO A 180 19.73 5.17 13.15
C PRO A 180 20.92 4.52 12.41
N LYS A 181 21.34 3.31 12.82
CA LYS A 181 22.40 2.54 12.14
C LYS A 181 21.95 2.10 10.74
N ILE A 182 20.71 1.59 10.60
CA ILE A 182 20.13 1.19 9.31
C ILE A 182 20.07 2.38 8.38
N PHE A 183 19.51 3.52 8.81
CA PHE A 183 19.42 4.73 8.01
C PHE A 183 20.81 5.30 7.67
N GLY A 184 21.78 5.16 8.55
CA GLY A 184 23.15 5.60 8.32
C GLY A 184 23.88 4.80 7.24
N ILE A 185 23.58 3.50 7.08
CA ILE A 185 24.16 2.61 6.06
C ILE A 185 23.35 2.67 4.76
N CYS A 186 22.01 2.56 4.81
CA CYS A 186 21.13 2.54 3.65
C CYS A 186 20.92 3.93 3.05
N LYS A 187 21.97 4.67 2.70
CA LYS A 187 21.92 6.08 2.27
C LYS A 187 21.12 6.31 0.99
N GLN A 188 20.95 5.31 0.16
CA GLN A 188 20.24 5.38 -1.11
C GLN A 188 18.73 4.99 -0.97
N LEU A 189 18.28 4.66 0.25
CA LEU A 189 16.95 4.15 0.48
C LEU A 189 15.88 5.19 0.13
N GLU A 190 15.07 4.87 -0.87
CA GLU A 190 13.95 5.69 -1.35
C GLU A 190 12.60 5.18 -0.86
N PHE A 191 12.48 3.87 -0.64
CA PHE A 191 11.26 3.22 -0.19
C PHE A 191 11.52 2.31 1.00
N LEU A 192 10.76 2.51 2.09
CA LEU A 192 10.79 1.66 3.29
C LEU A 192 9.38 1.18 3.63
N HIS A 193 9.21 -0.14 3.69
CA HIS A 193 8.00 -0.76 4.20
C HIS A 193 8.30 -1.64 5.41
N LEU A 194 7.70 -1.33 6.54
CA LEU A 194 7.76 -2.10 7.77
C LEU A 194 6.40 -2.77 8.01
N TRP A 195 6.34 -4.09 7.83
CA TRP A 195 5.14 -4.90 8.07
C TRP A 195 5.29 -5.69 9.36
N GLN A 196 4.39 -5.46 10.33
CA GLN A 196 4.49 -6.07 11.66
C GLN A 196 5.88 -5.89 12.31
N CYS A 197 6.52 -4.75 12.07
CA CYS A 197 7.81 -4.42 12.67
C CYS A 197 7.61 -3.39 13.77
N ASP A 198 8.34 -3.56 14.88
CA ASP A 198 8.33 -2.61 15.99
C ASP A 198 9.69 -2.55 16.72
N THR A 199 9.80 -1.62 17.67
CA THR A 199 10.96 -1.49 18.56
C THR A 199 10.63 -1.88 20.00
N GLY A 200 9.49 -2.49 20.20
CA GLY A 200 8.89 -2.86 21.47
C GLY A 200 7.47 -2.29 21.61
N HIS A 201 6.77 -2.66 22.67
CA HIS A 201 5.41 -2.18 22.89
C HIS A 201 5.43 -0.71 23.26
N LEU A 202 4.61 0.09 22.58
CA LEU A 202 4.46 1.54 22.77
C LEU A 202 5.79 2.33 22.61
N SER A 203 6.65 1.88 21.74
CA SER A 203 7.94 2.52 21.46
C SER A 203 7.82 3.66 20.46
N LEU A 204 8.83 4.51 20.42
CA LEU A 204 8.95 5.62 19.49
C LEU A 204 9.88 5.25 18.32
N LEU A 205 9.44 5.41 17.10
CA LEU A 205 10.28 5.28 15.91
C LEU A 205 10.66 6.67 15.39
N GLU A 206 11.92 7.04 15.48
CA GLU A 206 12.45 8.26 14.87
C GLU A 206 12.97 7.97 13.46
N VAL A 207 12.54 8.78 12.47
CA VAL A 207 12.97 8.65 11.08
C VAL A 207 13.67 9.94 10.64
N GLN A 208 14.95 9.77 10.26
CA GLN A 208 15.77 10.81 9.65
C GLN A 208 16.49 10.21 8.44
N HIS A 209 16.11 10.64 7.22
CA HIS A 209 16.71 10.07 6.01
C HIS A 209 16.65 11.04 4.82
N PRO A 210 17.79 11.29 4.13
CA PRO A 210 17.87 12.30 3.08
C PRO A 210 17.17 11.91 1.77
N GLN A 211 17.06 10.61 1.47
CA GLN A 211 16.56 10.13 0.16
C GLN A 211 15.16 9.50 0.23
N LEU A 212 14.67 9.16 1.42
CA LEU A 212 13.41 8.44 1.58
C LEU A 212 12.25 9.24 0.97
N SER A 213 11.58 8.65 -0.02
CA SER A 213 10.46 9.23 -0.75
C SER A 213 9.11 8.60 -0.38
N GLU A 214 9.10 7.33 0.05
CA GLU A 214 7.91 6.64 0.51
C GLU A 214 8.19 5.84 1.77
N LEU A 215 7.33 6.02 2.79
CA LEU A 215 7.34 5.27 4.04
C LEU A 215 5.98 4.59 4.25
N VAL A 216 5.99 3.28 4.41
CA VAL A 216 4.80 2.49 4.73
C VAL A 216 5.03 1.73 6.03
N ILE A 217 4.17 1.93 7.00
CA ILE A 217 4.19 1.20 8.28
C ILE A 217 2.85 0.50 8.44
N SER A 218 2.89 -0.81 8.62
CA SER A 218 1.69 -1.65 8.63
C SER A 218 1.68 -2.58 9.83
N CYS A 219 0.55 -2.63 10.55
CA CYS A 219 0.33 -3.55 11.68
C CYS A 219 1.43 -3.44 12.75
N SER A 220 1.83 -2.22 13.08
CA SER A 220 2.93 -1.92 14.00
C SER A 220 2.41 -1.55 15.39
N SER A 221 3.15 -1.93 16.45
CA SER A 221 2.87 -1.57 17.84
C SER A 221 3.64 -0.33 18.32
N HIS A 222 4.19 0.47 17.43
CA HIS A 222 4.79 1.74 17.84
C HIS A 222 3.74 2.66 18.47
N GLN A 223 4.13 3.39 19.52
CA GLN A 223 3.28 4.44 20.08
C GLN A 223 3.11 5.57 19.08
N ARG A 224 4.22 6.00 18.46
CA ARG A 224 4.25 7.06 17.47
C ARG A 224 5.49 6.94 16.57
N VAL A 225 5.37 7.44 15.35
CA VAL A 225 6.49 7.59 14.41
C VAL A 225 6.80 9.07 14.23
N ASP A 226 8.02 9.49 14.59
CA ASP A 226 8.48 10.87 14.46
C ASP A 226 9.30 11.04 13.18
N LEU A 227 8.75 11.74 12.19
CA LEU A 227 9.42 12.06 10.93
C LEU A 227 10.25 13.35 11.11
N LYS A 228 11.39 13.25 11.78
CA LYS A 228 12.21 14.40 12.19
C LYS A 228 12.73 15.22 11.01
N TRP A 229 13.40 14.52 10.06
CA TRP A 229 14.02 15.15 8.89
C TRP A 229 14.01 14.19 7.70
N VAL A 230 13.03 14.35 6.80
CA VAL A 230 12.84 13.49 5.62
C VAL A 230 12.48 14.36 4.42
N PRO A 231 13.47 15.11 3.87
CA PRO A 231 13.23 16.20 2.92
C PRO A 231 12.63 15.76 1.59
N LYS A 232 12.81 14.49 1.20
CA LYS A 232 12.28 13.95 -0.06
C LYS A 232 11.00 13.16 0.09
N LEU A 233 10.46 13.03 1.29
CA LEU A 233 9.25 12.23 1.56
C LEU A 233 8.04 12.81 0.83
N LYS A 234 7.45 12.01 -0.05
CA LYS A 234 6.25 12.33 -0.83
C LYS A 234 5.02 11.57 -0.33
N VAL A 235 5.22 10.35 0.13
CA VAL A 235 4.13 9.44 0.50
C VAL A 235 4.39 8.84 1.87
N VAL A 236 3.40 8.94 2.74
CA VAL A 236 3.40 8.24 4.03
C VAL A 236 2.10 7.45 4.20
N LYS A 237 2.22 6.17 4.58
CA LYS A 237 1.09 5.28 4.79
C LYS A 237 1.19 4.58 6.14
N PHE A 238 0.17 4.72 6.96
CA PHE A 238 0.00 4.01 8.22
C PHE A 238 -1.19 3.07 8.13
N ASN A 239 -0.92 1.77 8.09
CA ASN A 239 -1.94 0.75 7.92
C ASN A 239 -2.12 -0.01 9.24
N VAL A 240 -3.33 0.05 9.82
CA VAL A 240 -3.67 -0.63 11.08
C VAL A 240 -2.78 -0.17 12.23
N PHE A 241 -3.03 1.02 12.68
CA PHE A 241 -2.38 1.63 13.82
C PHE A 241 -3.15 1.32 15.11
N GLU A 242 -2.46 0.89 16.17
CA GLU A 242 -3.08 0.39 17.40
C GLU A 242 -2.83 1.28 18.64
N SER A 243 -2.10 2.39 18.51
CA SER A 243 -1.83 3.30 19.64
C SER A 243 -3.01 4.25 19.91
N PRO A 244 -3.24 4.64 21.17
CA PRO A 244 -4.21 5.67 21.53
C PRO A 244 -3.80 7.09 21.11
N ASP A 245 -2.52 7.28 20.78
CA ASP A 245 -1.96 8.57 20.37
C ASP A 245 -2.03 8.81 18.86
N ASP A 246 -1.66 10.01 18.44
CA ASP A 246 -1.52 10.32 17.02
C ASP A 246 -0.48 9.41 16.36
N PRO A 247 -0.74 8.81 15.17
CA PRO A 247 0.12 7.79 14.57
C PRO A 247 1.53 8.29 14.24
N PHE A 248 1.68 9.58 13.99
CA PHE A 248 2.97 10.17 13.63
C PHE A 248 3.03 11.65 13.99
N SER A 249 4.24 12.17 14.05
CA SER A 249 4.49 13.61 14.07
C SER A 249 5.35 14.02 12.88
N LEU A 250 5.05 15.19 12.31
CA LEU A 250 5.72 15.74 11.15
C LEU A 250 6.71 16.83 11.56
N GLY A 251 8.01 16.56 11.36
CA GLY A 251 9.06 17.54 11.44
C GLY A 251 9.31 18.23 10.10
N TYR A 252 10.49 18.02 9.48
CA TYR A 252 10.83 18.62 8.19
C TYR A 252 10.55 17.65 7.03
N VAL A 253 9.38 17.78 6.41
CA VAL A 253 8.88 16.95 5.29
C VAL A 253 8.27 17.83 4.17
N PRO A 254 9.05 18.74 3.56
CA PRO A 254 8.54 19.79 2.67
C PRO A 254 7.86 19.29 1.39
N LEU A 255 8.15 18.06 0.96
CA LEU A 255 7.63 17.48 -0.28
C LEU A 255 6.47 16.50 -0.05
N LEU A 256 5.94 16.39 1.19
CA LEU A 256 4.87 15.48 1.52
C LEU A 256 3.59 15.81 0.73
N GLN A 257 3.13 14.86 -0.07
CA GLN A 257 1.97 15.00 -0.97
C GLN A 257 0.82 14.10 -0.57
N THR A 258 1.11 12.88 -0.15
CA THR A 258 0.10 11.87 0.12
C THR A 258 0.20 11.33 1.53
N VAL A 259 -0.89 11.39 2.26
CA VAL A 259 -1.06 10.76 3.58
C VAL A 259 -2.18 9.73 3.50
N SER A 260 -1.88 8.51 3.93
CA SER A 260 -2.85 7.42 4.02
C SER A 260 -2.87 6.85 5.44
N ILE A 261 -4.04 6.78 6.05
CA ILE A 261 -4.23 6.23 7.39
C ILE A 261 -5.35 5.21 7.35
N ILE A 262 -5.03 3.99 7.77
CA ILE A 262 -6.00 2.93 8.02
C ILE A 262 -6.01 2.68 9.52
N ASN A 263 -7.08 3.01 10.19
CA ASN A 263 -7.21 2.83 11.62
C ASN A 263 -8.41 1.93 11.99
N THR A 264 -8.16 1.07 12.96
CA THR A 264 -9.20 0.34 13.70
C THR A 264 -9.44 1.16 14.97
N ALA A 265 -10.47 1.97 15.01
CA ALA A 265 -10.76 2.81 16.19
C ALA A 265 -11.04 1.94 17.42
N LEU A 266 -9.98 1.56 18.12
CA LEU A 266 -10.08 0.81 19.38
C LEU A 266 -10.80 1.65 20.43
N SER A 267 -11.50 1.01 21.35
CA SER A 267 -12.10 1.68 22.51
C SER A 267 -11.04 2.51 23.24
N GLY A 268 -11.29 3.81 23.43
CA GLY A 268 -10.34 4.75 24.05
C GLY A 268 -9.47 5.55 23.08
N HIS A 269 -9.61 5.36 21.77
CA HIS A 269 -8.89 6.18 20.79
C HIS A 269 -9.35 7.64 20.88
N LYS A 270 -8.39 8.55 21.01
CA LYS A 270 -8.64 9.99 20.88
C LYS A 270 -9.07 10.30 19.44
N MET A 271 -10.12 11.11 19.29
CA MET A 271 -10.50 11.62 17.97
C MET A 271 -9.36 12.43 17.35
N LEU A 272 -8.91 12.03 16.16
CA LEU A 272 -7.80 12.63 15.46
C LEU A 272 -8.21 13.97 14.84
N LYS A 273 -7.45 15.01 15.10
CA LYS A 273 -7.59 16.30 14.44
C LYS A 273 -6.60 16.41 13.27
N LEU A 274 -7.12 16.53 12.07
CA LEU A 274 -6.28 16.60 10.86
C LEU A 274 -5.45 17.88 10.80
N SER A 275 -5.95 18.99 11.33
CA SER A 275 -5.21 20.26 11.43
C SER A 275 -3.98 20.16 12.34
N GLU A 276 -4.07 19.39 13.43
CA GLU A 276 -2.96 19.15 14.35
C GLU A 276 -1.95 18.17 13.79
N LEU A 277 -2.45 17.04 13.23
CA LEU A 277 -1.61 15.99 12.65
C LEU A 277 -0.79 16.48 11.46
N LEU A 278 -1.43 17.23 10.54
CA LEU A 278 -0.82 17.69 9.28
C LEU A 278 -0.20 19.09 9.39
N ARG A 279 -0.09 19.58 10.61
CA ARG A 279 0.49 20.90 10.89
C ARG A 279 1.83 21.09 10.17
N LYS A 280 2.01 22.25 9.53
CA LYS A 280 3.20 22.64 8.77
C LYS A 280 3.38 21.91 7.44
N THR A 281 2.37 21.16 6.96
CA THR A 281 2.39 20.51 5.65
C THR A 281 1.20 20.95 4.81
N ALA A 282 1.30 20.75 3.50
CA ALA A 282 0.21 21.00 2.57
C ALA A 282 0.12 19.83 1.60
N ILE A 283 -0.70 18.85 1.96
CA ILE A 283 -0.87 17.62 1.20
C ILE A 283 -1.82 17.83 0.01
N SER A 284 -1.62 17.04 -1.06
CA SER A 284 -2.50 17.00 -2.23
C SER A 284 -3.50 15.83 -2.20
N ASN A 285 -3.15 14.74 -1.52
CA ASN A 285 -3.96 13.52 -1.45
C ASN A 285 -4.11 13.05 -0.01
N LEU A 286 -5.35 12.79 0.40
CA LEU A 286 -5.68 12.22 1.71
C LEU A 286 -6.50 10.95 1.54
N HIS A 287 -6.02 9.86 2.17
CA HIS A 287 -6.71 8.56 2.16
C HIS A 287 -6.97 8.14 3.61
N LEU A 288 -8.23 8.01 3.97
CA LEU A 288 -8.67 7.57 5.29
C LEU A 288 -9.50 6.30 5.14
N ASN A 289 -9.18 5.28 5.94
CA ASN A 289 -9.92 4.01 5.92
C ASN A 289 -10.40 3.66 7.33
N PHE A 290 -11.69 3.53 7.50
CA PHE A 290 -12.37 3.37 8.79
C PHE A 290 -12.60 1.90 9.17
N LYS A 291 -12.25 0.95 8.31
CA LYS A 291 -12.42 -0.50 8.55
C LYS A 291 -13.86 -0.93 8.88
N SER A 292 -14.86 -0.14 8.51
CA SER A 292 -16.28 -0.31 8.86
C SER A 292 -16.54 -0.25 10.37
N GLU A 293 -15.66 0.44 11.08
CA GLU A 293 -15.71 0.64 12.53
C GLU A 293 -16.09 2.09 12.87
N LYS A 294 -15.80 2.50 14.09
CA LYS A 294 -16.05 3.84 14.60
C LYS A 294 -15.31 4.93 13.79
N ILE A 295 -15.95 6.08 13.60
CA ILE A 295 -15.27 7.26 13.03
C ILE A 295 -14.25 7.77 14.05
N TRP A 296 -13.00 7.88 13.63
CA TRP A 296 -11.88 8.29 14.46
C TRP A 296 -11.29 9.66 14.08
N VAL A 297 -11.87 10.34 13.10
CA VAL A 297 -11.49 11.70 12.69
C VAL A 297 -12.51 12.70 13.24
N LYS A 298 -12.03 13.73 13.93
CA LYS A 298 -12.85 14.81 14.43
C LYS A 298 -13.16 15.80 13.31
N PRO A 299 -14.43 16.16 13.06
CA PRO A 299 -14.78 17.29 12.21
C PRO A 299 -14.19 18.59 12.77
N GLU A 300 -13.63 19.41 11.88
CA GLU A 300 -12.96 20.67 12.23
C GLU A 300 -13.46 21.81 11.34
N GLY A 301 -13.45 23.02 11.87
CA GLY A 301 -13.87 24.20 11.13
C GLY A 301 -12.92 24.57 9.98
N ARG A 302 -13.44 25.29 8.99
CA ARG A 302 -12.69 25.73 7.80
C ARG A 302 -11.39 26.48 8.15
N LYS A 303 -11.41 27.35 9.16
CA LYS A 303 -10.24 28.16 9.56
C LYS A 303 -9.08 27.29 10.04
N GLN A 304 -9.37 26.14 10.68
CA GLN A 304 -8.38 25.19 11.19
C GLN A 304 -7.78 24.35 10.07
N LEU A 305 -8.59 23.94 9.09
CA LEU A 305 -8.18 23.04 8.02
C LEU A 305 -7.53 23.74 6.83
N LEU A 306 -7.91 24.99 6.52
CA LEU A 306 -7.40 25.69 5.35
C LEU A 306 -5.86 25.74 5.27
N PRO A 307 -5.10 25.94 6.35
CA PRO A 307 -3.64 25.93 6.30
C PRO A 307 -3.04 24.60 5.82
N VAL A 308 -3.70 23.47 6.07
CA VAL A 308 -3.22 22.11 5.73
C VAL A 308 -3.89 21.54 4.49
N PHE A 309 -5.08 22.03 4.10
CA PHE A 309 -5.88 21.52 2.99
C PHE A 309 -5.90 22.42 1.75
N HIS A 310 -5.19 23.57 1.76
CA HIS A 310 -5.21 24.51 0.64
C HIS A 310 -4.66 23.91 -0.69
N LYS A 311 -3.93 22.79 -0.65
CA LYS A 311 -3.45 22.02 -1.83
C LYS A 311 -4.18 20.70 -2.03
N LEU A 312 -5.14 20.35 -1.17
CA LEU A 312 -5.81 19.07 -1.22
C LEU A 312 -6.72 18.96 -2.45
N SER A 313 -6.41 18.03 -3.34
CA SER A 313 -7.11 17.81 -4.61
C SER A 313 -7.86 16.50 -4.69
N LEU A 314 -7.47 15.49 -3.91
CA LEU A 314 -8.09 14.16 -3.86
C LEU A 314 -8.30 13.74 -2.40
N VAL A 315 -9.52 13.32 -2.09
CA VAL A 315 -9.86 12.67 -0.82
C VAL A 315 -10.53 11.33 -1.08
N ASN A 316 -10.03 10.30 -0.40
CA ASN A 316 -10.62 8.97 -0.35
C ASN A 316 -11.02 8.63 1.09
N LEU A 317 -12.30 8.38 1.31
CA LEU A 317 -12.87 7.93 2.58
C LEU A 317 -13.41 6.51 2.40
N PHE A 318 -12.66 5.52 2.86
CA PHE A 318 -12.96 4.12 2.57
C PHE A 318 -13.45 3.34 3.79
N ASN A 319 -14.30 2.36 3.51
CA ASN A 319 -14.86 1.42 4.50
C ASN A 319 -15.50 2.17 5.69
N ILE A 320 -16.35 3.17 5.38
CA ILE A 320 -17.24 3.78 6.37
C ILE A 320 -18.39 2.79 6.60
N SER A 321 -18.81 2.60 7.86
CA SER A 321 -19.96 1.74 8.16
C SER A 321 -21.24 2.26 7.49
N LYS A 322 -22.06 1.34 6.99
CA LYS A 322 -23.36 1.67 6.38
C LYS A 322 -24.31 2.38 7.36
N GLU A 323 -24.13 2.17 8.65
CA GLU A 323 -24.97 2.79 9.69
C GLU A 323 -24.64 4.29 9.90
N CYS A 324 -23.42 4.73 9.53
CA CYS A 324 -23.01 6.11 9.72
C CYS A 324 -23.77 7.09 8.82
N ASP A 325 -24.12 8.25 9.37
CA ASP A 325 -24.50 9.42 8.56
C ASP A 325 -23.22 10.02 7.95
N LEU A 326 -23.24 10.29 6.65
CA LEU A 326 -22.08 10.81 5.92
C LEU A 326 -21.95 12.33 5.99
N THR A 327 -22.91 13.05 6.59
CA THR A 327 -22.92 14.53 6.61
C THR A 327 -21.70 15.10 7.33
N TRP A 328 -21.12 14.37 8.28
CA TRP A 328 -19.88 14.79 8.95
C TRP A 328 -18.71 14.99 7.96
N THR A 329 -18.72 14.34 6.80
CA THR A 329 -17.63 14.49 5.81
C THR A 329 -17.65 15.84 5.10
N MET A 330 -18.73 16.61 5.22
CA MET A 330 -18.87 17.93 4.59
C MET A 330 -17.82 18.95 5.08
N PHE A 331 -17.28 18.76 6.28
CA PHE A 331 -16.19 19.61 6.79
C PHE A 331 -14.95 19.58 5.91
N ILE A 332 -14.72 18.45 5.22
CA ILE A 332 -13.60 18.30 4.26
C ILE A 332 -13.78 19.21 3.06
N LEU A 333 -15.00 19.26 2.50
CA LEU A 333 -15.31 20.18 1.38
C LEU A 333 -15.13 21.64 1.81
N GLN A 334 -15.55 21.98 3.02
CA GLN A 334 -15.38 23.34 3.56
C GLN A 334 -13.92 23.71 3.76
N GLY A 335 -13.09 22.76 4.21
CA GLY A 335 -11.67 22.97 4.50
C GLY A 335 -10.75 22.92 3.29
N ALA A 336 -11.17 22.28 2.18
CA ALA A 336 -10.34 21.98 1.01
C ALA A 336 -10.83 22.71 -0.26
N PRO A 337 -10.54 24.01 -0.43
CA PRO A 337 -11.15 24.84 -1.47
C PRO A 337 -10.81 24.42 -2.92
N ILE A 338 -9.72 23.69 -3.14
CA ILE A 338 -9.31 23.23 -4.47
C ILE A 338 -9.52 21.72 -4.69
N LEU A 339 -10.32 21.07 -3.83
CA LEU A 339 -10.63 19.66 -3.95
C LEU A 339 -11.32 19.39 -5.30
N LYS A 340 -10.77 18.46 -6.08
CA LYS A 340 -11.30 18.09 -7.40
C LYS A 340 -12.07 16.78 -7.36
N LYS A 341 -11.63 15.84 -6.53
CA LYS A 341 -12.19 14.48 -6.47
C LYS A 341 -12.46 14.05 -5.05
N LEU A 342 -13.70 13.66 -4.78
CA LEU A 342 -14.11 13.04 -3.53
C LEU A 342 -14.59 11.62 -3.79
N ARG A 343 -13.97 10.64 -3.15
CA ARG A 343 -14.32 9.22 -3.26
C ARG A 343 -14.72 8.70 -1.90
N ILE A 344 -15.89 8.13 -1.82
CA ILE A 344 -16.45 7.55 -0.59
C ILE A 344 -16.80 6.10 -0.85
N MET A 345 -16.41 5.24 0.08
CA MET A 345 -16.81 3.84 0.07
C MET A 345 -17.49 3.50 1.39
N VAL A 346 -18.74 3.11 1.29
CA VAL A 346 -19.54 2.61 2.40
C VAL A 346 -19.62 1.11 2.29
N ARG A 347 -19.19 0.40 3.33
CA ARG A 347 -19.15 -1.07 3.31
C ARG A 347 -19.15 -1.65 4.72
N ASP A 348 -20.05 -2.59 4.99
CA ASP A 348 -19.97 -3.48 6.14
C ASP A 348 -19.58 -4.87 5.67
N HIS A 349 -18.36 -5.29 5.98
CA HIS A 349 -17.82 -6.55 5.51
C HIS A 349 -17.49 -7.50 6.65
N LEU A 350 -18.31 -8.52 6.80
CA LEU A 350 -18.19 -9.50 7.89
C LEU A 350 -16.97 -10.43 7.77
N CYS A 351 -16.44 -10.70 6.58
CA CYS A 351 -15.34 -11.63 6.36
C CYS A 351 -14.03 -11.24 7.03
N ASP A 352 -13.70 -9.96 7.02
CA ASP A 352 -12.48 -9.47 7.67
C ASP A 352 -12.62 -9.47 9.19
N MET A 353 -13.86 -9.38 9.68
CA MET A 353 -14.21 -9.51 11.10
C MET A 353 -14.13 -10.97 11.59
N ILE A 354 -14.42 -11.97 10.73
CA ILE A 354 -14.51 -13.38 11.12
C ILE A 354 -13.13 -14.04 11.28
N LYS A 355 -12.10 -13.56 10.61
CA LYS A 355 -10.76 -14.18 10.62
C LYS A 355 -9.95 -13.95 11.90
N GLY A 356 -10.34 -13.05 12.77
CA GLY A 356 -9.66 -12.79 14.04
C GLY A 356 -10.45 -13.34 15.22
N LYS A 357 -9.82 -14.08 16.12
CA LYS A 357 -10.29 -14.35 17.49
C LYS A 357 -10.60 -13.05 18.27
N ARG A 358 -10.41 -11.90 17.66
CA ARG A 358 -10.66 -10.55 18.18
C ARG A 358 -12.15 -10.16 18.26
N ARG A 359 -13.05 -10.95 17.62
CA ARG A 359 -14.50 -10.69 17.67
C ARG A 359 -15.09 -10.69 19.09
N TYR A 360 -14.45 -11.38 20.04
CA TYR A 360 -14.90 -11.46 21.44
C TYR A 360 -14.34 -10.37 22.36
N LEU A 361 -13.36 -9.57 21.88
CA LEU A 361 -12.76 -8.48 22.67
C LEU A 361 -13.38 -7.12 22.37
N TYR A 362 -14.13 -7.01 21.29
CA TYR A 362 -14.84 -5.79 20.94
C TYR A 362 -16.32 -6.08 21.08
N ASP A 363 -16.83 -5.81 22.27
CA ASP A 363 -18.24 -5.58 22.47
C ASP A 363 -18.60 -4.47 21.47
N PHE A 364 -19.30 -4.84 20.40
CA PHE A 364 -19.98 -3.89 19.53
C PHE A 364 -21.15 -3.31 20.33
N SER A 365 -20.82 -2.72 21.49
CA SER A 365 -21.76 -2.02 22.30
C SER A 365 -22.37 -0.91 21.46
N GLU A 366 -23.63 -0.69 21.68
CA GLU A 366 -24.59 0.23 21.10
C GLU A 366 -24.13 1.70 20.91
N GLU A 367 -22.86 2.01 21.19
CA GLU A 367 -22.15 3.27 20.95
C GLU A 367 -21.44 3.36 19.60
N LYS A 368 -22.01 2.77 18.53
CA LYS A 368 -21.69 3.26 17.20
C LYS A 368 -22.19 4.69 17.15
N ASP A 369 -21.25 5.63 17.03
CA ASP A 369 -21.58 7.06 17.04
C ASP A 369 -22.69 7.37 16.05
N LYS A 370 -23.87 7.58 16.54
CA LYS A 370 -25.07 8.01 15.80
C LYS A 370 -24.93 9.45 15.34
N GLY A 371 -23.82 9.78 14.70
CA GLY A 371 -23.55 11.09 14.13
C GLY A 371 -22.60 11.90 15.01
N LEU A 372 -21.43 12.18 14.47
CA LEU A 372 -20.58 13.24 14.99
C LEU A 372 -21.31 14.56 14.80
N GLU A 373 -21.47 15.33 15.87
CA GLU A 373 -21.94 16.70 15.77
C GLU A 373 -20.93 17.47 14.90
N CYS A 374 -21.35 17.78 13.69
CA CYS A 374 -20.67 18.74 12.84
C CYS A 374 -21.30 20.10 13.04
N GLU A 375 -20.49 21.15 13.07
CA GLU A 375 -21.03 22.48 12.82
C GLU A 375 -21.81 22.43 11.49
N PRO A 376 -23.08 22.85 11.48
CA PRO A 376 -23.84 22.85 10.23
C PRO A 376 -23.09 23.67 9.19
N SER A 377 -23.05 23.17 7.96
CA SER A 377 -22.51 23.95 6.85
C SER A 377 -23.20 25.29 6.79
N ALA A 378 -22.42 26.36 6.58
CA ALA A 378 -23.03 27.67 6.34
C ALA A 378 -24.08 27.51 5.22
N PRO A 379 -25.29 28.07 5.37
CA PRO A 379 -26.38 27.87 4.40
C PRO A 379 -25.99 28.18 2.97
N ASP A 380 -25.05 29.12 2.78
CA ASP A 380 -24.60 29.61 1.47
C ASP A 380 -23.26 29.02 1.04
N PHE A 381 -22.79 27.95 1.69
CA PHE A 381 -21.51 27.34 1.31
C PHE A 381 -21.55 26.79 -0.12
N LYS A 382 -20.64 27.29 -0.98
CA LYS A 382 -20.43 26.82 -2.34
C LYS A 382 -18.97 26.38 -2.53
N HIS A 383 -18.80 25.20 -3.17
CA HIS A 383 -17.52 24.65 -3.55
C HIS A 383 -17.36 24.72 -5.09
N HIS A 384 -16.32 25.44 -5.57
CA HIS A 384 -16.18 25.75 -7.00
C HIS A 384 -15.27 24.79 -7.77
N ASN A 385 -14.54 23.93 -7.09
CA ASN A 385 -13.50 23.10 -7.73
C ASN A 385 -13.78 21.59 -7.70
N LEU A 386 -14.79 21.13 -6.98
CA LEU A 386 -15.16 19.70 -6.97
C LEU A 386 -15.79 19.34 -8.32
N ALA A 387 -15.09 18.50 -9.11
CA ALA A 387 -15.53 18.04 -10.41
C ALA A 387 -16.10 16.61 -10.37
N GLU A 388 -15.61 15.76 -9.46
CA GLU A 388 -15.96 14.34 -9.41
C GLU A 388 -16.35 13.90 -8.00
N LEU A 389 -17.53 13.27 -7.88
CA LEU A 389 -17.93 12.49 -6.71
C LEU A 389 -18.04 11.02 -7.11
N ARG A 390 -17.32 10.11 -6.44
CA ARG A 390 -17.50 8.65 -6.56
C ARG A 390 -17.99 8.07 -5.26
N PHE A 391 -19.09 7.33 -5.35
CA PHE A 391 -19.69 6.66 -4.20
C PHE A 391 -19.74 5.16 -4.43
N TYR A 392 -18.94 4.40 -3.69
CA TYR A 392 -18.90 2.95 -3.71
C TYR A 392 -19.75 2.38 -2.57
N GLY A 393 -20.52 1.33 -2.85
CA GLY A 393 -21.45 0.73 -1.90
C GLY A 393 -22.74 1.55 -1.76
N PHE A 394 -23.09 2.34 -2.78
CA PHE A 394 -24.30 3.13 -2.77
C PHE A 394 -25.55 2.25 -2.76
N GLN A 395 -26.49 2.58 -1.90
CA GLN A 395 -27.83 2.02 -1.81
C GLN A 395 -28.85 3.16 -1.89
N ALA A 396 -30.06 2.87 -2.39
CA ALA A 396 -31.11 3.88 -2.56
C ALA A 396 -31.78 4.32 -1.24
N GLU A 397 -31.03 4.29 -0.12
CA GLU A 397 -31.47 4.76 1.19
C GLU A 397 -31.50 6.29 1.24
N ASP A 398 -32.48 6.85 1.93
CA ASP A 398 -32.70 8.30 1.98
C ASP A 398 -31.49 9.08 2.52
N LYS A 399 -30.72 8.52 3.46
CA LYS A 399 -29.50 9.15 3.98
C LYS A 399 -28.42 9.31 2.91
N PHE A 400 -28.22 8.31 2.04
CA PHE A 400 -27.22 8.38 0.97
C PHE A 400 -27.68 9.25 -0.19
N VAL A 401 -28.96 9.18 -0.53
CA VAL A 401 -29.57 10.09 -1.53
C VAL A 401 -29.43 11.55 -1.05
N ARG A 402 -29.79 11.84 0.19
CA ARG A 402 -29.66 13.16 0.79
C ARG A 402 -28.20 13.63 0.80
N TYR A 403 -27.26 12.75 1.13
CA TYR A 403 -25.83 13.08 1.10
C TYR A 403 -25.37 13.48 -0.30
N VAL A 404 -25.70 12.70 -1.32
CA VAL A 404 -25.36 13.02 -2.73
C VAL A 404 -25.97 14.37 -3.14
N ARG A 405 -27.23 14.64 -2.78
CA ARG A 405 -27.86 15.95 -3.03
C ARG A 405 -27.09 17.09 -2.35
N ASN A 406 -26.77 16.96 -1.07
CA ASN A 406 -26.03 17.99 -0.33
C ASN A 406 -24.69 18.30 -1.00
N VAL A 407 -23.97 17.29 -1.50
CA VAL A 407 -22.73 17.50 -2.25
C VAL A 407 -23.00 18.19 -3.57
N MET A 408 -24.02 17.77 -4.33
CA MET A 408 -24.40 18.40 -5.62
C MET A 408 -24.84 19.85 -5.44
N GLU A 409 -25.57 20.17 -4.39
CA GLU A 409 -25.98 21.55 -4.06
C GLU A 409 -24.80 22.43 -3.63
N ALA A 410 -23.85 21.86 -2.89
CA ALA A 410 -22.65 22.56 -2.47
C ALA A 410 -21.64 22.76 -3.62
N ALA A 411 -21.49 21.79 -4.52
CA ALA A 411 -20.48 21.78 -5.56
C ALA A 411 -21.06 22.30 -6.90
N VAL A 412 -20.94 23.61 -7.12
CA VAL A 412 -21.56 24.30 -8.26
C VAL A 412 -21.03 23.89 -9.62
N ASN A 413 -19.79 23.41 -9.70
CA ASN A 413 -19.12 22.97 -10.92
C ASN A 413 -18.92 21.45 -10.96
N LEU A 414 -19.75 20.69 -10.25
CA LEU A 414 -19.69 19.24 -10.28
C LEU A 414 -20.05 18.72 -11.68
N GLU A 415 -19.15 17.98 -12.29
CA GLU A 415 -19.31 17.44 -13.65
C GLU A 415 -19.96 16.05 -13.61
N ALA A 416 -19.53 15.20 -12.69
CA ALA A 416 -19.97 13.82 -12.64
C ALA A 416 -20.12 13.24 -11.22
N VAL A 417 -21.17 12.47 -11.04
CA VAL A 417 -21.44 11.62 -9.88
C VAL A 417 -21.44 10.17 -10.33
N TYR A 418 -20.49 9.37 -9.84
CA TYR A 418 -20.39 7.95 -10.15
C TYR A 418 -20.89 7.12 -8.96
N LEU A 419 -21.95 6.37 -9.18
CA LEU A 419 -22.57 5.50 -8.18
C LEU A 419 -22.24 4.05 -8.50
N HIS A 420 -21.57 3.38 -7.56
CA HIS A 420 -21.23 1.96 -7.62
C HIS A 420 -22.04 1.22 -6.57
N LYS A 421 -22.70 0.13 -6.94
CA LYS A 421 -23.26 -0.81 -5.95
C LYS A 421 -22.15 -1.42 -5.12
N ASP A 422 -22.52 -1.95 -3.95
CA ASP A 422 -21.60 -2.75 -3.13
C ASP A 422 -21.03 -3.90 -3.98
N PRO A 423 -19.71 -4.00 -4.15
CA PRO A 423 -19.11 -5.02 -4.98
C PRO A 423 -19.34 -6.46 -4.47
N GLY A 424 -20.01 -6.63 -3.31
CA GLY A 424 -20.11 -7.91 -2.64
C GLY A 424 -18.74 -8.46 -2.24
N CYS A 425 -18.69 -9.44 -1.39
CA CYS A 425 -17.47 -10.17 -1.09
C CYS A 425 -17.43 -11.48 -1.87
N GLU A 426 -16.37 -11.71 -2.65
CA GLU A 426 -16.19 -12.97 -3.38
C GLU A 426 -16.19 -14.21 -2.46
N LYS A 427 -15.88 -14.03 -1.18
CA LYS A 427 -15.85 -15.11 -0.17
C LYS A 427 -17.17 -15.29 0.55
N CYS A 428 -17.90 -14.18 0.79
CA CYS A 428 -19.19 -14.23 1.52
C CYS A 428 -20.37 -14.45 0.60
N GLU A 429 -20.33 -13.82 -0.59
CA GLU A 429 -21.45 -13.79 -1.54
C GLU A 429 -20.95 -13.99 -2.97
N PRO A 430 -20.45 -15.19 -3.31
CA PRO A 430 -19.78 -15.39 -4.61
C PRO A 430 -20.70 -15.32 -5.82
N ARG A 431 -22.03 -15.20 -5.67
CA ARG A 431 -22.97 -15.42 -6.77
C ARG A 431 -23.97 -14.30 -7.08
N LEU A 432 -24.04 -13.24 -6.29
CA LEU A 432 -24.96 -12.15 -6.59
C LEU A 432 -24.30 -11.18 -7.60
N ARG A 433 -24.70 -11.29 -8.87
CA ARG A 433 -24.49 -10.22 -9.85
C ARG A 433 -25.40 -9.06 -9.44
N ASN A 434 -24.83 -8.12 -8.73
CA ASN A 434 -25.53 -6.94 -8.25
C ASN A 434 -25.42 -5.80 -9.28
N ASP A 435 -25.87 -6.07 -10.52
CA ASP A 435 -25.90 -5.04 -11.56
C ASP A 435 -27.09 -4.08 -11.34
N TRP A 436 -26.96 -2.86 -11.81
CA TRP A 436 -28.04 -1.88 -11.81
C TRP A 436 -29.13 -2.30 -12.80
N THR A 437 -30.41 -2.29 -12.36
CA THR A 437 -31.54 -2.40 -13.27
C THR A 437 -31.92 -1.01 -13.81
N SER A 438 -32.53 -0.98 -15.00
CA SER A 438 -33.00 0.29 -15.60
C SER A 438 -34.01 1.01 -14.70
N THR A 439 -34.88 0.27 -14.03
CA THR A 439 -35.87 0.82 -13.12
C THR A 439 -35.24 1.44 -11.88
N GLU A 440 -34.25 0.75 -11.28
CA GLU A 440 -33.52 1.28 -10.12
C GLU A 440 -32.78 2.57 -10.47
N THR A 441 -32.10 2.61 -11.62
CA THR A 441 -31.32 3.77 -12.04
C THR A 441 -32.22 5.00 -12.28
N LEU A 442 -33.40 4.80 -12.85
CA LEU A 442 -34.40 5.86 -13.03
C LEU A 442 -34.90 6.38 -11.68
N LEU A 443 -35.36 5.50 -10.81
CA LEU A 443 -35.86 5.88 -9.48
C LEU A 443 -34.80 6.63 -8.64
N ILE A 444 -33.54 6.17 -8.67
CA ILE A 444 -32.46 6.83 -7.93
C ILE A 444 -32.18 8.20 -8.53
N ARG A 445 -32.10 8.30 -9.86
CA ARG A 445 -31.89 9.56 -10.56
C ARG A 445 -32.99 10.57 -10.23
N ASP A 446 -34.25 10.16 -10.26
CA ASP A 446 -35.39 10.99 -9.90
C ASP A 446 -35.33 11.46 -8.46
N LYS A 447 -35.05 10.52 -7.53
CA LYS A 447 -34.83 10.84 -6.11
C LYS A 447 -33.70 11.84 -5.89
N ILE A 448 -32.58 11.73 -6.58
CA ILE A 448 -31.45 12.66 -6.45
C ILE A 448 -31.80 14.02 -7.06
N ASN A 449 -32.45 14.07 -8.19
CA ASN A 449 -32.75 15.31 -8.92
C ASN A 449 -33.97 16.09 -8.35
N MET A 450 -34.80 15.45 -7.50
CA MET A 450 -35.94 16.15 -6.86
C MET A 450 -35.45 17.35 -6.03
N GLY A 451 -35.65 18.56 -6.55
CA GLY A 451 -35.26 19.82 -5.88
C GLY A 451 -33.81 20.24 -6.08
N SER A 452 -33.00 19.52 -6.89
CA SER A 452 -31.62 19.89 -7.19
C SER A 452 -31.53 20.66 -8.54
N TRP A 453 -30.73 21.73 -8.56
CA TRP A 453 -30.44 22.53 -9.75
C TRP A 453 -29.06 22.20 -10.37
N SER A 454 -28.47 21.07 -10.00
CA SER A 454 -27.16 20.68 -10.49
C SER A 454 -27.22 20.05 -11.87
N ASN A 455 -26.31 20.45 -12.78
CA ASN A 455 -26.13 19.87 -14.12
C ASN A 455 -25.21 18.65 -14.16
N ALA A 456 -24.78 18.13 -13.02
CA ALA A 456 -23.85 17.01 -12.94
C ALA A 456 -24.45 15.73 -13.54
N GLY A 457 -23.68 15.04 -14.39
CA GLY A 457 -24.04 13.74 -14.92
C GLY A 457 -24.05 12.65 -13.84
N ILE A 458 -25.16 11.90 -13.67
CA ILE A 458 -25.21 10.78 -12.74
C ILE A 458 -24.97 9.48 -13.52
N HIS A 459 -23.88 8.78 -13.20
CA HIS A 459 -23.43 7.57 -13.86
C HIS A 459 -23.51 6.38 -12.91
N PHE A 460 -24.14 5.31 -13.37
CA PHE A 460 -24.25 4.04 -12.65
C PHE A 460 -23.22 3.05 -13.22
N LEU A 461 -22.19 2.72 -12.45
CA LEU A 461 -21.09 1.89 -12.91
C LEU A 461 -21.18 0.45 -12.39
N ARG A 462 -20.80 -0.49 -13.26
CA ARG A 462 -20.67 -1.90 -12.94
C ARG A 462 -19.32 -2.20 -12.27
N ARG A 463 -19.21 -3.36 -11.64
CA ARG A 463 -17.96 -3.86 -11.06
C ARG A 463 -16.86 -3.92 -12.12
N GLY A 464 -15.69 -3.34 -11.84
CA GLY A 464 -14.52 -3.38 -12.73
C GLY A 464 -14.53 -2.38 -13.89
N GLN A 465 -15.54 -1.53 -14.01
CA GLN A 465 -15.50 -0.37 -14.89
C GLN A 465 -14.83 0.79 -14.14
N GLU A 466 -13.54 0.97 -14.36
CA GLU A 466 -12.84 2.22 -14.08
C GLU A 466 -12.90 3.08 -15.36
N CYS A 467 -13.45 4.30 -15.26
CA CYS A 467 -13.36 5.31 -16.32
C CYS A 467 -12.01 6.02 -16.25
#